data_fa5d918763dd6fba694aa320c0c7aa4d
#
_entry.id   fa5d918763dd6fba694aa320c0c7aa4d
#
_cell.length_a   1.000
_cell.length_b   1.000
_cell.length_c   1.000
_cell.angle_alpha   90.00
_cell.angle_beta   90.00
_cell.angle_gamma   90.00
#
_symmetry.space_group_name_H-M   'P 1'
#
loop_
_entity.id
_entity.type
_entity.pdbx_description
1 polymer ?
#
loop_
_entity_poly.entity_id
_entity_poly.type
_entity_poly.pdbx_seq_one_letter_code
_entity_poly.pdbx_strand_id
1 'polypeptide(L)'
;LHEPIRESPVLDASLDDLIQSVKAQRLEGIVAKRADSRYEPGQRSGAWQKMRVNQVQEFVIGGYTPAGRNFDAIIFGYYDSEGRLIYVARTRNSFTPSSRDALYQHFRGLETAKCPFVNLPEARSGRWGEGLTAEKMKECRWLKPMLVGQFEFVEWTPDGHLRHARFVALREDKQARDVRRDRG
;
A
#
# COMPACT_ATOMS: atom_id res chain seq x y z
N LEU A 1 33.73 11.35 -11.99
CA LEU A 1 33.07 10.06 -11.88
C LEU A 1 32.60 9.60 -13.25
N HIS A 2 32.82 8.33 -13.58
CA HIS A 2 32.40 7.72 -14.85
C HIS A 2 31.10 6.93 -14.65
N GLU A 3 30.24 6.91 -15.68
CA GLU A 3 29.04 6.06 -15.65
C GLU A 3 29.40 4.60 -15.25
N PRO A 4 28.59 3.95 -14.39
CA PRO A 4 27.25 4.34 -13.88
C PRO A 4 27.26 5.13 -12.56
N ILE A 5 28.38 5.65 -12.10
CA ILE A 5 28.50 6.36 -10.83
C ILE A 5 28.30 7.84 -11.05
N ARG A 6 27.30 8.45 -10.39
CA ARG A 6 27.00 9.88 -10.44
C ARG A 6 27.03 10.47 -9.04
N GLU A 7 27.48 11.72 -8.95
CA GLU A 7 27.30 12.51 -7.75
C GLU A 7 25.83 12.91 -7.60
N SER A 8 25.30 12.79 -6.38
CA SER A 8 23.93 13.24 -6.10
C SER A 8 23.94 14.77 -5.97
N PRO A 9 23.18 15.49 -6.79
CA PRO A 9 23.14 16.95 -6.70
C PRO A 9 22.53 17.43 -5.38
N VAL A 10 23.01 18.56 -4.91
CA VAL A 10 22.33 19.31 -3.84
C VAL A 10 21.18 20.06 -4.47
N LEU A 11 19.98 19.92 -3.90
CA LEU A 11 18.78 20.60 -4.37
C LEU A 11 18.54 21.82 -3.49
N ASP A 12 18.61 23.01 -4.05
CA ASP A 12 18.32 24.28 -3.38
C ASP A 12 16.85 24.66 -3.69
N ALA A 13 15.93 24.13 -2.91
CA ALA A 13 14.50 24.38 -3.06
C ALA A 13 13.82 24.28 -1.70
N SER A 14 12.62 24.87 -1.57
CA SER A 14 11.81 24.72 -0.35
C SER A 14 11.42 23.26 -0.12
N LEU A 15 11.17 22.89 1.12
CA LEU A 15 10.73 21.53 1.46
C LEU A 15 9.42 21.16 0.74
N ASP A 16 8.50 22.13 0.63
CA ASP A 16 7.21 21.92 -0.03
C ASP A 16 7.39 21.66 -1.53
N ASP A 17 8.26 22.42 -2.21
CA ASP A 17 8.56 22.22 -3.64
C ASP A 17 9.23 20.85 -3.86
N LEU A 18 10.14 20.46 -2.98
CA LEU A 18 10.77 19.14 -3.03
C LEU A 18 9.75 18.01 -2.84
N ILE A 19 8.82 18.15 -1.89
CA ILE A 19 7.74 17.18 -1.67
C ILE A 19 6.85 17.10 -2.91
N GLN A 20 6.46 18.20 -3.51
CA GLN A 20 5.66 18.24 -4.73
C GLN A 20 6.39 17.58 -5.91
N SER A 21 7.67 17.87 -6.07
CA SER A 21 8.50 17.26 -7.12
C SER A 21 8.62 15.75 -6.94
N VAL A 22 8.83 15.28 -5.69
CA VAL A 22 8.90 13.86 -5.36
C VAL A 22 7.58 13.15 -5.66
N LYS A 23 6.43 13.78 -5.34
CA LYS A 23 5.10 13.25 -5.67
C LYS A 23 4.89 13.16 -7.17
N ALA A 24 5.21 14.23 -7.91
CA ALA A 24 5.07 14.30 -9.37
C ALA A 24 5.92 13.24 -10.08
N GLN A 25 7.13 12.97 -9.56
CA GLN A 25 8.04 11.98 -10.11
C GLN A 25 7.86 10.58 -9.50
N ARG A 26 6.91 10.39 -8.58
CA ARG A 26 6.61 9.12 -7.88
C ARG A 26 7.83 8.51 -7.19
N LEU A 27 8.70 9.33 -6.66
CA LEU A 27 9.85 8.89 -5.90
C LEU A 27 9.44 8.52 -4.46
N GLU A 28 10.22 7.66 -3.80
CA GLU A 28 9.95 7.18 -2.43
C GLU A 28 9.96 8.31 -1.40
N GLY A 29 10.77 9.34 -1.61
CA GLY A 29 10.94 10.44 -0.68
C GLY A 29 12.23 11.20 -0.84
N ILE A 30 12.60 11.92 0.21
CA ILE A 30 13.75 12.80 0.27
C ILE A 30 14.72 12.30 1.34
N VAL A 31 16.02 12.44 1.11
CA VAL A 31 17.04 12.30 2.15
C VAL A 31 17.63 13.68 2.42
N ALA A 32 17.31 14.25 3.57
CA ALA A 32 17.96 15.46 4.08
C ALA A 32 19.27 15.06 4.76
N LYS A 33 20.35 15.71 4.37
CA LYS A 33 21.68 15.47 4.91
C LYS A 33 22.21 16.77 5.52
N ARG A 34 22.68 16.73 6.74
CA ARG A 34 23.32 17.89 7.35
C ARG A 34 24.60 18.20 6.58
N ALA A 35 24.73 19.44 6.08
CA ALA A 35 25.79 19.84 5.14
C ALA A 35 27.20 19.64 5.68
N ASP A 36 27.39 19.80 7.00
CA ASP A 36 28.66 19.62 7.72
C ASP A 36 28.92 18.18 8.18
N SER A 37 28.06 17.22 7.84
CA SER A 37 28.21 15.83 8.27
C SER A 37 29.08 15.02 7.31
N ARG A 38 29.88 14.12 7.88
CA ARG A 38 30.61 13.10 7.12
C ARG A 38 29.74 11.85 6.96
N TYR A 39 30.00 11.09 5.91
CA TYR A 39 29.40 9.77 5.76
C TYR A 39 30.03 8.78 6.74
N GLU A 40 29.21 8.17 7.59
CA GLU A 40 29.61 7.20 8.60
C GLU A 40 28.99 5.84 8.25
N PRO A 41 29.77 4.92 7.62
CA PRO A 41 29.22 3.63 7.20
C PRO A 41 28.64 2.84 8.38
N GLY A 42 27.40 2.35 8.23
CA GLY A 42 26.72 1.56 9.25
C GLY A 42 26.22 2.33 10.47
N GLN A 43 26.45 3.64 10.57
CA GLN A 43 25.98 4.48 11.66
C GLN A 43 24.66 5.16 11.36
N ARG A 44 23.85 5.40 12.40
CA ARG A 44 22.63 6.21 12.34
C ARG A 44 22.74 7.38 13.31
N SER A 45 23.64 8.31 12.99
CA SER A 45 23.94 9.48 13.83
C SER A 45 22.84 10.55 13.84
N GLY A 46 21.80 10.40 13.00
CA GLY A 46 20.77 11.44 12.82
C GLY A 46 21.18 12.58 11.88
N ALA A 47 22.41 12.60 11.40
CA ALA A 47 22.90 13.59 10.43
C ALA A 47 22.23 13.44 9.05
N TRP A 48 21.72 12.25 8.75
CA TRP A 48 20.96 11.94 7.55
C TRP A 48 19.55 11.51 7.94
N GLN A 49 18.55 12.24 7.45
CA GLN A 49 17.15 11.98 7.76
C GLN A 49 16.39 11.63 6.48
N LYS A 50 15.76 10.47 6.46
CA LYS A 50 14.89 10.05 5.35
C LYS A 50 13.44 10.45 5.65
N MET A 51 12.88 11.27 4.77
CA MET A 51 11.47 11.61 4.76
C MET A 51 10.80 10.85 3.61
N ARG A 52 9.89 9.96 3.92
CA ARG A 52 9.08 9.26 2.92
C ARG A 52 7.88 10.11 2.52
N VAL A 53 7.58 10.13 1.22
CA VAL A 53 6.38 10.76 0.68
C VAL A 53 5.42 9.65 0.29
N ASN A 54 4.36 9.47 1.06
CA ASN A 54 3.38 8.43 0.80
C ASN A 54 2.53 8.78 -0.42
N GLN A 55 2.25 7.78 -1.24
CA GLN A 55 1.24 7.85 -2.28
C GLN A 55 -0.12 7.54 -1.69
N VAL A 56 -1.18 8.07 -2.31
CA VAL A 56 -2.56 7.84 -1.89
C VAL A 56 -3.35 7.37 -3.11
N GLN A 57 -4.09 6.28 -2.96
CA GLN A 57 -4.96 5.76 -4.02
C GLN A 57 -6.15 5.01 -3.41
N GLU A 58 -7.25 4.92 -4.16
CA GLU A 58 -8.39 4.10 -3.81
C GLU A 58 -8.18 2.65 -4.25
N PHE A 59 -8.66 1.71 -3.42
CA PHE A 59 -8.70 0.28 -3.72
C PHE A 59 -10.01 -0.34 -3.27
N VAL A 60 -10.38 -1.44 -3.90
CA VAL A 60 -11.56 -2.23 -3.58
C VAL A 60 -11.23 -3.26 -2.51
N ILE A 61 -12.01 -3.28 -1.44
CA ILE A 61 -11.89 -4.27 -0.38
C ILE A 61 -12.62 -5.53 -0.82
N GLY A 62 -11.90 -6.64 -0.94
CA GLY A 62 -12.45 -7.92 -1.40
C GLY A 62 -12.36 -9.04 -0.38
N GLY A 63 -11.82 -8.77 0.82
CA GLY A 63 -11.75 -9.77 1.88
C GLY A 63 -11.06 -9.27 3.13
N TYR A 64 -11.00 -10.16 4.13
CA TYR A 64 -10.31 -9.90 5.39
C TYR A 64 -9.83 -11.19 6.04
N THR A 65 -8.89 -11.11 6.96
CA THR A 65 -8.54 -12.19 7.88
C THR A 65 -9.24 -11.95 9.21
N PRO A 66 -10.04 -12.90 9.72
CA PRO A 66 -10.78 -12.72 10.96
C PRO A 66 -9.84 -12.73 12.18
N ALA A 67 -10.19 -11.97 13.20
CA ALA A 67 -9.56 -12.01 14.52
C ALA A 67 -10.57 -11.62 15.60
N GLY A 68 -10.73 -12.50 16.59
CA GLY A 68 -11.70 -12.31 17.66
C GLY A 68 -13.11 -12.04 17.10
N ARG A 69 -13.70 -10.90 17.48
CA ARG A 69 -15.05 -10.52 17.03
C ARG A 69 -15.12 -9.73 15.71
N ASN A 70 -13.99 -9.36 15.13
CA ASN A 70 -13.92 -8.61 13.88
C ASN A 70 -12.79 -9.11 12.95
N PHE A 71 -11.83 -8.29 12.54
CA PHE A 71 -10.76 -8.69 11.61
C PHE A 71 -9.36 -8.27 12.11
N ASP A 72 -8.33 -8.98 11.67
CA ASP A 72 -6.92 -8.60 11.82
C ASP A 72 -6.47 -7.72 10.66
N ALA A 73 -6.66 -8.17 9.44
CA ALA A 73 -6.22 -7.45 8.25
C ALA A 73 -7.32 -7.42 7.18
N ILE A 74 -7.34 -6.37 6.37
CA ILE A 74 -8.17 -6.27 5.17
C ILE A 74 -7.34 -6.59 3.92
N ILE A 75 -8.00 -7.18 2.92
CA ILE A 75 -7.43 -7.65 1.66
C ILE A 75 -8.06 -6.83 0.54
N PHE A 76 -7.26 -6.22 -0.33
CA PHE A 76 -7.76 -5.26 -1.30
C PHE A 76 -7.00 -5.26 -2.61
N GLY A 77 -7.58 -4.64 -3.62
CA GLY A 77 -7.05 -4.59 -4.97
C GLY A 77 -7.76 -3.56 -5.85
N TYR A 78 -7.57 -3.67 -7.15
CA TYR A 78 -8.16 -2.78 -8.16
C TYR A 78 -8.69 -3.59 -9.35
N TYR A 79 -9.56 -3.01 -10.14
CA TYR A 79 -10.01 -3.63 -11.39
C TYR A 79 -9.05 -3.32 -12.53
N ASP A 80 -8.64 -4.34 -13.29
CA ASP A 80 -7.87 -4.17 -14.51
C ASP A 80 -8.74 -3.72 -15.71
N SER A 81 -8.13 -3.57 -16.87
CA SER A 81 -8.83 -3.16 -18.11
C SER A 81 -9.86 -4.18 -18.59
N GLU A 82 -9.77 -5.44 -18.15
CA GLU A 82 -10.69 -6.52 -18.49
C GLU A 82 -11.82 -6.68 -17.46
N GLY A 83 -11.84 -5.80 -16.43
CA GLY A 83 -12.85 -5.84 -15.37
C GLY A 83 -12.62 -6.95 -14.34
N ARG A 84 -11.40 -7.48 -14.25
CA ARG A 84 -10.99 -8.49 -13.26
C ARG A 84 -10.41 -7.81 -12.04
N LEU A 85 -10.75 -8.28 -10.84
CA LEU A 85 -10.21 -7.75 -9.60
C LEU A 85 -8.82 -8.35 -9.33
N ILE A 86 -7.83 -7.50 -9.23
CA ILE A 86 -6.42 -7.84 -9.00
C ILE A 86 -6.06 -7.52 -7.55
N TYR A 87 -5.65 -8.52 -6.80
CA TYR A 87 -5.11 -8.35 -5.45
C TYR A 87 -3.78 -7.61 -5.48
N VAL A 88 -3.57 -6.69 -4.55
CA VAL A 88 -2.31 -5.91 -4.46
C VAL A 88 -1.68 -5.92 -3.09
N ALA A 89 -2.48 -6.02 -2.02
CA ALA A 89 -1.94 -6.07 -0.66
C ALA A 89 -3.00 -6.50 0.36
N ARG A 90 -2.49 -6.82 1.55
CA ARG A 90 -3.28 -6.87 2.79
C ARG A 90 -2.64 -5.94 3.81
N THR A 91 -3.46 -5.31 4.65
CA THR A 91 -2.95 -4.44 5.72
C THR A 91 -3.72 -4.61 7.02
N ARG A 92 -2.99 -4.54 8.12
CA ARG A 92 -3.51 -4.43 9.49
C ARG A 92 -3.24 -3.06 10.10
N ASN A 93 -2.61 -2.18 9.34
CA ASN A 93 -2.12 -0.89 9.80
C ASN A 93 -3.21 0.18 9.80
N SER A 94 -3.10 1.11 10.74
CA SER A 94 -3.97 2.28 10.93
C SER A 94 -5.37 1.98 11.46
N PHE A 95 -5.55 0.86 12.11
CA PHE A 95 -6.80 0.56 12.80
C PHE A 95 -6.68 0.73 14.31
N THR A 96 -7.56 1.53 14.89
CA THR A 96 -7.89 1.47 16.32
C THR A 96 -8.96 0.41 16.55
N PRO A 97 -9.19 -0.05 17.78
CA PRO A 97 -10.32 -0.96 18.06
C PRO A 97 -11.65 -0.42 17.56
N SER A 98 -11.91 0.87 17.77
CA SER A 98 -13.15 1.54 17.37
C SER A 98 -13.30 1.61 15.84
N SER A 99 -12.26 2.05 15.11
CA SER A 99 -12.33 2.13 13.65
C SER A 99 -12.43 0.75 12.99
N ARG A 100 -11.84 -0.27 13.62
CA ARG A 100 -11.94 -1.66 13.19
C ARG A 100 -13.38 -2.18 13.34
N ASP A 101 -14.01 -1.93 14.49
CA ASP A 101 -15.41 -2.29 14.73
C ASP A 101 -16.34 -1.55 13.74
N ALA A 102 -16.13 -0.26 13.51
CA ALA A 102 -16.92 0.53 12.57
C ALA A 102 -16.79 -0.01 11.13
N LEU A 103 -15.58 -0.26 10.64
CA LEU A 103 -15.37 -0.81 9.31
C LEU A 103 -15.99 -2.22 9.17
N TYR A 104 -15.90 -3.04 10.20
CA TYR A 104 -16.45 -4.41 10.19
C TYR A 104 -17.98 -4.43 10.04
N GLN A 105 -18.70 -3.40 10.49
CA GLN A 105 -20.15 -3.32 10.28
C GLN A 105 -20.51 -3.26 8.78
N HIS A 106 -19.67 -2.64 7.94
CA HIS A 106 -19.88 -2.57 6.50
C HIS A 106 -19.64 -3.92 5.79
N PHE A 107 -19.00 -4.90 6.44
CA PHE A 107 -18.79 -6.24 5.86
C PHE A 107 -20.03 -7.10 5.91
N ARG A 108 -20.98 -6.80 6.82
CA ARG A 108 -22.20 -7.57 7.01
C ARG A 108 -23.04 -7.60 5.74
N GLY A 109 -23.45 -8.79 5.33
CA GLY A 109 -24.24 -9.00 4.10
C GLY A 109 -23.41 -8.99 2.81
N LEU A 110 -22.10 -8.69 2.90
CA LEU A 110 -21.20 -8.73 1.74
C LEU A 110 -20.37 -10.02 1.68
N GLU A 111 -20.42 -10.86 2.70
CA GLU A 111 -19.66 -12.09 2.73
C GLU A 111 -20.03 -13.03 1.57
N THR A 112 -19.02 -13.70 1.01
CA THR A 112 -19.15 -14.65 -0.09
C THR A 112 -18.12 -15.79 0.08
N ALA A 113 -18.48 -16.97 -0.38
CA ALA A 113 -17.57 -18.12 -0.36
C ALA A 113 -16.47 -18.04 -1.43
N LYS A 114 -16.72 -17.29 -2.51
CA LYS A 114 -15.82 -17.21 -3.66
C LYS A 114 -14.82 -16.07 -3.49
N CYS A 115 -13.51 -16.36 -3.64
CA CYS A 115 -12.48 -15.36 -3.74
C CYS A 115 -12.72 -14.44 -4.96
N PRO A 116 -12.79 -13.11 -4.78
CA PRO A 116 -13.04 -12.21 -5.89
C PRO A 116 -11.78 -11.87 -6.71
N PHE A 117 -10.59 -12.18 -6.21
CA PHE A 117 -9.33 -11.86 -6.85
C PHE A 117 -8.88 -12.97 -7.80
N VAL A 118 -8.50 -12.59 -9.03
CA VAL A 118 -8.12 -13.57 -10.07
C VAL A 118 -6.66 -13.99 -10.02
N ASN A 119 -5.81 -13.21 -9.35
CA ASN A 119 -4.37 -13.50 -9.22
C ASN A 119 -4.00 -14.17 -7.88
N LEU A 120 -4.96 -14.70 -7.16
CA LEU A 120 -4.74 -15.53 -5.97
C LEU A 120 -5.03 -17.01 -6.28
N PRO A 121 -4.34 -17.96 -5.61
CA PRO A 121 -3.27 -17.78 -4.62
C PRO A 121 -1.93 -17.38 -5.23
N GLU A 122 -1.10 -16.73 -4.41
CA GLU A 122 0.27 -16.42 -4.76
C GLU A 122 1.23 -17.57 -4.43
N ALA A 123 2.38 -17.59 -5.09
CA ALA A 123 3.48 -18.49 -4.74
C ALA A 123 4.01 -18.21 -3.31
N ARG A 124 4.67 -19.22 -2.72
CA ARG A 124 5.06 -19.22 -1.29
C ARG A 124 5.97 -18.08 -0.86
N SER A 125 6.81 -17.54 -1.74
CA SER A 125 7.70 -16.45 -1.37
C SER A 125 7.93 -15.50 -2.54
N GLY A 126 7.67 -14.23 -2.32
CA GLY A 126 8.20 -13.15 -3.13
C GLY A 126 9.40 -12.50 -2.44
N ARG A 127 10.21 -11.78 -3.19
CA ARG A 127 11.36 -11.00 -2.68
C ARG A 127 10.98 -10.02 -1.56
N TRP A 128 9.71 -9.69 -1.43
CA TRP A 128 9.17 -8.63 -0.56
C TRP A 128 8.26 -9.15 0.57
N GLY A 129 8.31 -10.44 0.84
CA GLY A 129 7.54 -11.06 1.92
C GLY A 129 6.73 -12.27 1.47
N GLU A 130 6.06 -12.89 2.43
CA GLU A 130 5.19 -14.02 2.13
C GLU A 130 3.91 -13.56 1.44
N GLY A 131 3.68 -14.04 0.23
CA GLY A 131 2.45 -13.86 -0.51
C GLY A 131 1.21 -14.41 0.20
N LEU A 132 0.04 -14.09 -0.32
CA LEU A 132 -1.22 -14.69 0.11
C LEU A 132 -1.38 -16.07 -0.56
N THR A 133 -0.76 -17.08 0.07
CA THR A 133 -0.72 -18.45 -0.44
C THR A 133 -2.06 -19.16 -0.29
N ALA A 134 -2.25 -20.29 -0.98
CA ALA A 134 -3.45 -21.12 -0.87
C ALA A 134 -3.73 -21.56 0.60
N GLU A 135 -2.69 -21.78 1.39
CA GLU A 135 -2.84 -22.11 2.81
C GLU A 135 -3.39 -20.95 3.62
N LYS A 136 -2.83 -19.76 3.44
CA LYS A 136 -3.29 -18.52 4.09
C LYS A 136 -4.70 -18.10 3.65
N MET A 137 -5.08 -18.41 2.41
CA MET A 137 -6.44 -18.13 1.91
C MET A 137 -7.52 -18.91 2.67
N LYS A 138 -7.22 -20.06 3.27
CA LYS A 138 -8.16 -20.83 4.10
C LYS A 138 -8.61 -20.06 5.35
N GLU A 139 -7.77 -19.16 5.84
CA GLU A 139 -8.06 -18.31 6.98
C GLU A 139 -8.85 -17.04 6.58
N CYS A 140 -8.93 -16.74 5.29
CA CYS A 140 -9.58 -15.53 4.80
C CYS A 140 -11.11 -15.67 4.73
N ARG A 141 -11.78 -14.54 4.87
CA ARG A 141 -13.18 -14.37 4.53
C ARG A 141 -13.28 -13.41 3.36
N TRP A 142 -14.02 -13.81 2.35
CA TRP A 142 -14.16 -13.03 1.12
C TRP A 142 -15.40 -12.15 1.18
N LEU A 143 -15.33 -11.01 0.53
CA LEU A 143 -16.41 -10.05 0.42
C LEU A 143 -16.77 -9.83 -1.05
N LYS A 144 -18.04 -9.61 -1.32
CA LYS A 144 -18.47 -9.02 -2.60
C LYS A 144 -17.74 -7.69 -2.77
N PRO A 145 -17.05 -7.44 -3.89
CA PRO A 145 -16.16 -6.30 -4.05
C PRO A 145 -16.93 -5.01 -4.32
N MET A 146 -17.60 -4.50 -3.29
CA MET A 146 -18.45 -3.31 -3.34
C MET A 146 -17.90 -2.14 -2.53
N LEU A 147 -17.04 -2.41 -1.55
CA LEU A 147 -16.48 -1.38 -0.68
C LEU A 147 -15.20 -0.82 -1.29
N VAL A 148 -15.11 0.51 -1.31
CA VAL A 148 -13.91 1.24 -1.73
C VAL A 148 -13.27 1.89 -0.51
N GLY A 149 -11.97 1.68 -0.33
CA GLY A 149 -11.18 2.33 0.69
C GLY A 149 -10.11 3.20 0.06
N GLN A 150 -9.74 4.27 0.74
CA GLN A 150 -8.56 5.06 0.47
C GLN A 150 -7.39 4.51 1.27
N PHE A 151 -6.27 4.34 0.61
CA PHE A 151 -5.06 3.79 1.21
C PHE A 151 -3.86 4.69 0.93
N GLU A 152 -2.98 4.79 1.91
CA GLU A 152 -1.64 5.32 1.73
C GLU A 152 -0.63 4.18 1.64
N PHE A 153 0.39 4.37 0.82
CA PHE A 153 1.47 3.41 0.66
C PHE A 153 2.76 4.10 0.21
N VAL A 154 3.89 3.45 0.36
CA VAL A 154 5.18 4.04 0.02
C VAL A 154 5.46 3.93 -1.47
N GLU A 155 5.31 2.73 -2.04
CA GLU A 155 5.64 2.46 -3.44
C GLU A 155 4.93 1.20 -3.95
N TRP A 156 4.81 1.10 -5.27
CA TRP A 156 4.51 -0.14 -5.96
C TRP A 156 5.78 -0.98 -6.09
N THR A 157 5.70 -2.26 -5.76
CA THR A 157 6.79 -3.21 -6.02
C THR A 157 6.81 -3.63 -7.49
N PRO A 158 7.93 -4.13 -8.02
CA PRO A 158 8.00 -4.61 -9.40
C PRO A 158 7.03 -5.75 -9.72
N ASP A 159 6.65 -6.55 -8.73
CA ASP A 159 5.67 -7.64 -8.83
C ASP A 159 4.22 -7.18 -8.64
N GLY A 160 3.97 -5.86 -8.59
CA GLY A 160 2.63 -5.28 -8.59
C GLY A 160 1.93 -5.23 -7.23
N HIS A 161 2.68 -5.30 -6.13
CA HIS A 161 2.17 -5.16 -4.77
C HIS A 161 2.46 -3.78 -4.18
N LEU A 162 1.85 -3.49 -3.02
CA LEU A 162 2.09 -2.26 -2.29
C LEU A 162 2.99 -2.48 -1.08
N ARG A 163 3.97 -1.59 -0.89
CA ARG A 163 4.79 -1.57 0.32
C ARG A 163 4.23 -0.60 1.36
N HIS A 164 4.20 -1.07 2.60
CA HIS A 164 3.77 -0.29 3.77
C HIS A 164 2.38 0.34 3.61
N ALA A 165 1.46 -0.40 2.96
CA ALA A 165 0.09 0.07 2.81
C ALA A 165 -0.61 0.22 4.16
N ARG A 166 -1.41 1.30 4.29
CA ARG A 166 -2.28 1.56 5.44
C ARG A 166 -3.63 2.08 4.98
N PHE A 167 -4.67 1.66 5.67
CA PHE A 167 -6.02 2.13 5.42
C PHE A 167 -6.20 3.56 5.96
N VAL A 168 -6.89 4.41 5.21
CA VAL A 168 -7.18 5.80 5.62
C VAL A 168 -8.66 5.95 5.95
N ALA A 169 -9.55 5.65 4.99
CA ALA A 169 -10.99 5.80 5.16
C ALA A 169 -11.77 5.00 4.11
N LEU A 170 -13.06 4.73 4.37
CA LEU A 170 -14.00 4.32 3.32
C LEU A 170 -14.30 5.49 2.38
N ARG A 171 -14.56 5.16 1.12
CA ARG A 171 -14.96 6.08 0.05
C ARG A 171 -16.34 5.67 -0.48
N GLU A 172 -17.38 6.13 0.20
CA GLU A 172 -18.76 5.84 -0.16
C GLU A 172 -19.21 6.58 -1.45
N ASP A 173 -18.45 7.61 -1.83
CA ASP A 173 -18.64 8.40 -3.05
C ASP A 173 -18.07 7.72 -4.31
N LYS A 174 -17.40 6.57 -4.18
CA LYS A 174 -16.74 5.86 -5.30
C LYS A 174 -17.43 4.56 -5.64
N GLN A 175 -17.54 4.30 -6.93
CA GLN A 175 -17.99 3.02 -7.45
C GLN A 175 -16.82 2.03 -7.52
N ALA A 176 -16.97 0.86 -6.91
CA ALA A 176 -15.89 -0.14 -6.87
C ALA A 176 -15.39 -0.53 -8.27
N ARG A 177 -16.29 -0.65 -9.24
CA ARG A 177 -15.96 -1.02 -10.63
C ARG A 177 -15.13 0.01 -11.38
N ASP A 178 -15.07 1.24 -10.89
CA ASP A 178 -14.31 2.33 -11.51
C ASP A 178 -12.90 2.46 -10.94
N VAL A 179 -12.60 1.74 -9.85
CA VAL A 179 -11.31 1.77 -9.21
C VAL A 179 -10.28 1.05 -10.06
N ARG A 180 -9.30 1.80 -10.56
CA ARG A 180 -8.19 1.35 -11.41
C ARG A 180 -6.87 1.66 -10.74
N ARG A 181 -5.82 0.97 -11.20
CA ARG A 181 -4.46 1.37 -10.83
C ARG A 181 -4.14 2.70 -11.51
N ASP A 182 -3.73 3.70 -10.71
CA ASP A 182 -3.18 4.94 -11.25
C ASP A 182 -1.89 4.63 -12.00
N ARG A 183 -1.91 4.87 -13.29
CA ARG A 183 -0.75 4.69 -14.17
C ARG A 183 -0.03 5.99 -14.44
N GLY A 184 -0.33 7.09 -13.68
CA GLY A 184 0.26 8.40 -13.87
C GLY A 184 0.79 8.72 -15.23
#